data_d3191b69ce4b6a0e7d8d0a9a762bba52
#
_entry.id   d3191b69ce4b6a0e7d8d0a9a762bba52
#
_cell.length_a   1.000
_cell.length_b   1.000
_cell.length_c   1.000
_cell.angle_alpha   90.00
_cell.angle_beta   90.00
_cell.angle_gamma   90.00
#
_symmetry.space_group_name_H-M   'P 1'
#
loop_
_entity.id
_entity.type
_entity.pdbx_description
1 polymer ?
#
loop_
_entity_poly.entity_id
_entity_poly.type
_entity_poly.pdbx_seq_one_letter_code
_entity_poly.pdbx_strand_id
1 'polypeptide(L)'
;MKNEPLSGRSKPETGNSKTEYKAHYHLPGLFEFYELYKVFLPLYREHREYFYDWCDIGSVYGAPGDCLWGGGRVGYGDSDAGDVLEFMSEYGISARLTFSNSLLRPEHLADKQCNDLCKAFEDGGAAADDTQSGSGMRRLNQAEGKEYVQNGVIVNSELLLDYLQENYPGLYMVSSTTKVITDFDLFLAELDRDEFRYVVPDFRLNKAFDRLGAFTQKQKDKVEFLCNECCSFSCQDRKACYEDVSRMALGEKSIHRCTSPNAAGGYRFSKAMENPGFIGIDDIKNIYLPLGFSNFKIEGRSLGSAIVLEFLLYYMTKPEYQLRVREEIYLDNTLDLF
;
A
#
# COMPACT_ATOMS: atom_id res chain seq x y z
N MET A 1 19.51 54.70 -49.75
CA MET A 1 19.82 53.30 -49.47
C MET A 1 19.01 52.94 -48.28
N LYS A 2 18.03 52.08 -48.45
CA LYS A 2 17.06 51.65 -47.40
C LYS A 2 17.62 50.42 -46.73
N ASN A 3 17.77 50.43 -45.39
CA ASN A 3 18.09 49.25 -44.60
C ASN A 3 16.77 48.58 -44.19
N GLU A 4 16.57 47.33 -44.63
CA GLU A 4 15.52 46.40 -44.15
C GLU A 4 15.97 45.72 -42.86
N PRO A 5 15.07 45.48 -41.88
CA PRO A 5 15.39 44.72 -40.71
C PRO A 5 15.15 43.22 -40.94
N LEU A 6 16.12 42.42 -40.55
CA LEU A 6 16.09 40.95 -40.58
C LEU A 6 15.01 40.38 -39.62
N SER A 7 14.18 39.55 -40.20
CA SER A 7 13.08 38.82 -39.59
C SER A 7 13.55 37.86 -38.49
N GLY A 8 12.66 37.72 -37.50
CA GLY A 8 12.83 36.95 -36.27
C GLY A 8 13.07 35.45 -36.48
N ARG A 9 14.01 34.95 -35.70
CA ARG A 9 14.14 33.52 -35.41
C ARG A 9 13.10 33.16 -34.35
N SER A 10 12.10 32.37 -34.76
CA SER A 10 11.22 31.63 -33.83
C SER A 10 12.07 30.71 -32.97
N LYS A 11 11.95 30.86 -31.63
CA LYS A 11 12.45 29.89 -30.68
C LYS A 11 11.65 28.60 -30.85
N PRO A 12 12.28 27.41 -30.81
CA PRO A 12 11.52 26.16 -30.74
C PRO A 12 10.79 26.11 -29.41
N GLU A 13 9.48 25.98 -29.46
CA GLU A 13 8.66 25.58 -28.31
C GLU A 13 9.08 24.15 -27.91
N THR A 14 9.86 24.02 -26.84
CA THR A 14 10.10 22.76 -26.19
C THR A 14 8.82 22.40 -25.43
N GLY A 15 7.89 21.77 -26.11
CA GLY A 15 6.75 21.08 -25.54
C GLY A 15 7.25 19.85 -24.78
N ASN A 16 7.79 20.04 -23.57
CA ASN A 16 8.03 18.99 -22.63
C ASN A 16 6.70 18.71 -21.94
N SER A 17 5.90 17.80 -22.47
CA SER A 17 4.81 17.20 -21.69
C SER A 17 5.48 16.43 -20.55
N LYS A 18 5.67 17.09 -19.40
CA LYS A 18 6.00 16.40 -18.15
C LYS A 18 4.88 15.43 -17.91
N THR A 19 5.15 14.15 -18.03
CA THR A 19 4.26 13.10 -17.50
C THR A 19 4.14 13.39 -16.02
N GLU A 20 2.97 13.86 -15.59
CA GLU A 20 2.72 14.23 -14.20
C GLU A 20 2.48 12.93 -13.44
N TYR A 21 3.56 12.37 -12.87
CA TYR A 21 3.46 11.16 -12.04
C TYR A 21 2.63 11.46 -10.82
N LYS A 22 1.65 10.58 -10.53
CA LYS A 22 0.88 10.60 -9.29
C LYS A 22 1.46 9.65 -8.27
N ALA A 23 1.37 10.02 -6.99
CA ALA A 23 1.64 9.11 -5.88
C ALA A 23 0.40 8.26 -5.62
N HIS A 24 0.53 6.95 -5.72
CA HIS A 24 -0.50 5.97 -5.39
C HIS A 24 -0.23 5.44 -3.99
N TYR A 25 -1.09 5.80 -3.04
CA TYR A 25 -0.97 5.33 -1.66
C TYR A 25 -1.66 3.98 -1.48
N HIS A 26 -0.96 3.05 -0.83
CA HIS A 26 -1.48 1.75 -0.40
C HIS A 26 -1.74 1.81 1.09
N LEU A 27 -3.03 1.79 1.47
CA LEU A 27 -3.51 2.12 2.81
C LEU A 27 -3.70 0.87 3.66
N PRO A 28 -3.43 0.92 4.99
CA PRO A 28 -3.48 -0.23 5.88
C PRO A 28 -4.87 -0.52 6.41
N GLY A 29 -5.12 -1.76 6.87
CA GLY A 29 -6.25 -2.10 7.74
C GLY A 29 -7.58 -2.28 7.03
N LEU A 30 -7.59 -3.00 5.90
CA LEU A 30 -8.78 -3.28 5.09
C LEU A 30 -9.99 -3.78 5.92
N PHE A 31 -9.75 -4.62 6.91
CA PHE A 31 -10.77 -5.14 7.84
C PHE A 31 -10.77 -4.38 9.16
N GLU A 32 -9.59 -4.01 9.66
CA GLU A 32 -9.38 -3.36 10.96
C GLU A 32 -9.94 -1.94 11.01
N PHE A 33 -9.83 -1.18 9.90
CA PHE A 33 -10.25 0.22 9.83
C PHE A 33 -11.38 0.46 8.83
N TYR A 34 -12.22 -0.55 8.62
CA TYR A 34 -13.34 -0.48 7.69
C TYR A 34 -14.26 0.69 7.99
N GLU A 35 -14.61 0.92 9.26
CA GLU A 35 -15.46 2.04 9.69
C GLU A 35 -14.81 3.41 9.40
N LEU A 36 -13.48 3.55 9.56
CA LEU A 36 -12.78 4.76 9.15
C LEU A 36 -12.91 5.01 7.65
N TYR A 37 -12.76 3.96 6.84
CA TYR A 37 -12.85 4.09 5.39
C TYR A 37 -14.25 4.39 4.89
N LYS A 38 -15.31 3.95 5.59
CA LYS A 38 -16.71 4.29 5.28
C LYS A 38 -16.99 5.79 5.37
N VAL A 39 -16.22 6.52 6.17
CA VAL A 39 -16.30 7.98 6.27
C VAL A 39 -15.26 8.66 5.38
N PHE A 40 -14.03 8.15 5.36
CA PHE A 40 -12.93 8.79 4.64
C PHE A 40 -13.08 8.72 3.11
N LEU A 41 -13.51 7.58 2.55
CA LEU A 41 -13.59 7.44 1.09
C LEU A 41 -14.70 8.27 0.45
N PRO A 42 -15.92 8.37 1.02
CA PRO A 42 -16.93 9.36 0.57
C PRO A 42 -16.38 10.78 0.57
N LEU A 43 -15.79 11.20 1.69
CA LEU A 43 -15.20 12.54 1.82
C LEU A 43 -14.10 12.78 0.79
N TYR A 44 -13.23 11.80 0.56
CA TYR A 44 -12.17 11.87 -0.44
C TYR A 44 -12.71 12.00 -1.87
N ARG A 45 -13.83 11.33 -2.19
CA ARG A 45 -14.50 11.39 -3.50
C ARG A 45 -15.24 12.70 -3.71
N GLU A 46 -15.99 13.15 -2.70
CA GLU A 46 -16.89 14.31 -2.79
C GLU A 46 -16.15 15.64 -2.68
N HIS A 47 -15.06 15.67 -1.90
CA HIS A 47 -14.27 16.87 -1.59
C HIS A 47 -12.84 16.75 -2.06
N ARG A 48 -12.66 16.44 -3.34
CA ARG A 48 -11.33 16.23 -3.93
C ARG A 48 -10.40 17.45 -3.78
N GLU A 49 -10.99 18.66 -3.67
CA GLU A 49 -10.26 19.91 -3.42
C GLU A 49 -9.54 19.97 -2.07
N TYR A 50 -9.91 19.14 -1.08
CA TYR A 50 -9.24 19.07 0.22
C TYR A 50 -7.90 18.31 0.12
N PHE A 51 -7.74 17.50 -0.90
CA PHE A 51 -6.61 16.57 -1.06
C PHE A 51 -5.64 17.06 -2.14
N TYR A 52 -4.40 16.59 -2.06
CA TYR A 52 -3.41 16.91 -3.07
C TYR A 52 -3.79 16.33 -4.44
N ASP A 53 -3.64 17.13 -5.50
CA ASP A 53 -3.99 16.72 -6.87
C ASP A 53 -3.05 15.63 -7.43
N TRP A 54 -1.83 15.58 -6.89
CA TRP A 54 -0.78 14.63 -7.27
C TRP A 54 -0.85 13.29 -6.51
N CYS A 55 -1.82 13.07 -5.62
CA CYS A 55 -1.97 11.80 -4.91
C CYS A 55 -3.28 11.09 -5.26
N ASP A 56 -3.26 9.77 -5.12
CA ASP A 56 -4.41 8.90 -5.32
C ASP A 56 -4.32 7.67 -4.41
N ILE A 57 -5.43 6.91 -4.28
CA ILE A 57 -5.47 5.67 -3.52
C ILE A 57 -5.25 4.51 -4.48
N GLY A 58 -4.15 3.77 -4.33
CA GLY A 58 -3.83 2.62 -5.15
C GLY A 58 -4.50 1.33 -4.68
N SER A 59 -4.59 1.13 -3.38
CA SER A 59 -5.26 -0.01 -2.76
C SER A 59 -5.46 0.18 -1.27
N VAL A 60 -6.34 -0.66 -0.68
CA VAL A 60 -6.39 -0.87 0.78
C VAL A 60 -6.00 -2.32 1.06
N TYR A 61 -5.16 -2.56 2.08
CA TYR A 61 -4.64 -3.90 2.38
C TYR A 61 -4.87 -4.31 3.84
N GLY A 62 -5.11 -5.60 4.06
CA GLY A 62 -5.31 -6.19 5.39
C GLY A 62 -5.58 -7.68 5.32
N ALA A 63 -5.79 -8.29 6.48
CA ALA A 63 -6.31 -9.63 6.63
C ALA A 63 -7.17 -9.68 7.90
N PRO A 64 -8.14 -10.59 8.00
CA PRO A 64 -8.82 -10.86 9.26
C PRO A 64 -7.84 -11.27 10.37
N GLY A 65 -8.19 -10.97 11.63
CA GLY A 65 -7.30 -11.15 12.78
C GLY A 65 -6.93 -12.60 13.08
N ASP A 66 -7.76 -13.55 12.68
CA ASP A 66 -7.64 -14.98 12.91
C ASP A 66 -7.15 -15.77 11.68
N CYS A 67 -6.66 -15.08 10.64
CA CYS A 67 -6.26 -15.71 9.41
C CYS A 67 -4.92 -16.45 9.53
N LEU A 68 -4.92 -17.75 9.27
CA LEU A 68 -3.75 -18.65 9.40
C LEU A 68 -2.61 -18.25 8.44
N TRP A 69 -2.92 -17.73 7.24
CA TRP A 69 -1.91 -17.26 6.29
C TRP A 69 -1.43 -15.83 6.59
N GLY A 70 -2.04 -15.16 7.58
CA GLY A 70 -1.59 -13.87 8.07
C GLY A 70 -0.19 -13.96 8.69
N GLY A 71 0.66 -12.99 8.48
CA GLY A 71 2.03 -12.96 9.03
C GLY A 71 2.49 -11.55 9.34
N GLY A 72 1.58 -10.60 9.23
CA GLY A 72 1.79 -9.22 9.59
C GLY A 72 1.13 -8.87 10.92
N ARG A 73 1.48 -7.71 11.45
CA ARG A 73 0.76 -7.14 12.59
C ARG A 73 -0.68 -6.88 12.17
N VAL A 74 -1.64 -7.40 12.93
CA VAL A 74 -3.07 -7.24 12.69
C VAL A 74 -3.71 -6.81 14.00
N GLY A 75 -4.58 -5.81 13.94
CA GLY A 75 -5.49 -5.48 15.03
C GLY A 75 -6.77 -6.32 14.92
N TYR A 76 -7.67 -6.11 15.85
CA TYR A 76 -9.00 -6.71 15.79
C TYR A 76 -9.82 -6.03 14.70
N GLY A 77 -10.38 -6.79 13.77
CA GLY A 77 -11.30 -6.32 12.74
C GLY A 77 -12.16 -7.49 12.30
N ASP A 78 -13.46 -7.39 12.58
CA ASP A 78 -14.45 -8.44 12.34
C ASP A 78 -15.34 -8.13 11.13
N SER A 79 -14.96 -7.14 10.30
CA SER A 79 -15.76 -6.74 9.15
C SER A 79 -15.93 -7.91 8.18
N ASP A 80 -17.15 -8.10 7.69
CA ASP A 80 -17.45 -9.14 6.71
C ASP A 80 -16.69 -8.89 5.40
N ALA A 81 -16.13 -9.95 4.83
CA ALA A 81 -15.33 -9.84 3.62
C ALA A 81 -16.16 -9.41 2.40
N GLY A 82 -17.45 -9.80 2.34
CA GLY A 82 -18.37 -9.39 1.30
C GLY A 82 -18.63 -7.89 1.33
N ASP A 83 -18.98 -7.37 2.52
CA ASP A 83 -19.24 -5.94 2.72
C ASP A 83 -18.02 -5.08 2.39
N VAL A 84 -16.84 -5.54 2.81
CA VAL A 84 -15.55 -4.86 2.53
C VAL A 84 -15.25 -4.83 1.03
N LEU A 85 -15.46 -5.94 0.33
CA LEU A 85 -15.23 -6.02 -1.12
C LEU A 85 -16.23 -5.19 -1.91
N GLU A 86 -17.52 -5.24 -1.55
CA GLU A 86 -18.56 -4.43 -2.17
C GLU A 86 -18.23 -2.94 -2.04
N PHE A 87 -17.86 -2.52 -0.84
CA PHE A 87 -17.49 -1.13 -0.58
C PHE A 87 -16.23 -0.70 -1.36
N MET A 88 -15.16 -1.50 -1.36
CA MET A 88 -13.96 -1.18 -2.14
C MET A 88 -14.26 -1.12 -3.65
N SER A 89 -15.14 -2.01 -4.10
CA SER A 89 -15.65 -2.07 -5.47
C SER A 89 -16.37 -0.78 -5.86
N GLU A 90 -17.27 -0.27 -5.01
CA GLU A 90 -18.00 0.99 -5.23
C GLU A 90 -17.06 2.18 -5.45
N TYR A 91 -15.90 2.19 -4.78
CA TYR A 91 -14.90 3.26 -4.91
C TYR A 91 -13.83 2.96 -5.98
N GLY A 92 -13.91 1.85 -6.67
CA GLY A 92 -12.92 1.46 -7.69
C GLY A 92 -11.52 1.24 -7.11
N ILE A 93 -11.42 0.82 -5.83
CA ILE A 93 -10.18 0.64 -5.09
C ILE A 93 -9.83 -0.85 -4.99
N SER A 94 -8.60 -1.20 -5.33
CA SER A 94 -8.08 -2.56 -5.18
C SER A 94 -7.99 -2.97 -3.70
N ALA A 95 -8.58 -4.09 -3.34
CA ALA A 95 -8.43 -4.73 -2.05
C ALA A 95 -7.28 -5.75 -2.08
N ARG A 96 -6.43 -5.78 -1.03
CA ARG A 96 -5.31 -6.71 -0.95
C ARG A 96 -5.33 -7.51 0.34
N LEU A 97 -5.34 -8.84 0.23
CA LEU A 97 -5.12 -9.72 1.37
C LEU A 97 -3.65 -9.68 1.81
N THR A 98 -3.41 -9.69 3.13
CA THR A 98 -2.05 -9.77 3.67
C THR A 98 -1.78 -11.19 4.17
N PHE A 99 -1.30 -12.06 3.29
CA PHE A 99 -1.00 -13.46 3.55
C PHE A 99 0.52 -13.66 3.60
N SER A 100 1.14 -12.98 4.56
CA SER A 100 2.61 -12.90 4.67
C SER A 100 3.20 -13.82 5.74
N ASN A 101 2.50 -14.89 6.11
CA ASN A 101 3.04 -15.92 7.00
C ASN A 101 4.23 -16.62 6.32
N SER A 102 5.41 -16.55 6.95
CA SER A 102 6.65 -17.10 6.40
C SER A 102 6.91 -18.56 6.80
N LEU A 103 6.09 -19.14 7.68
CA LEU A 103 6.29 -20.47 8.28
C LEU A 103 5.24 -21.49 7.81
N LEU A 104 4.56 -21.19 6.70
CA LEU A 104 3.58 -22.10 6.14
C LEU A 104 4.21 -23.42 5.68
N ARG A 105 3.45 -24.50 5.87
CA ARG A 105 3.75 -25.86 5.41
C ARG A 105 2.60 -26.35 4.52
N PRO A 106 2.80 -27.42 3.72
CA PRO A 106 1.77 -27.88 2.77
C PRO A 106 0.40 -28.14 3.40
N GLU A 107 0.34 -28.64 4.64
CA GLU A 107 -0.92 -28.88 5.35
C GLU A 107 -1.72 -27.60 5.63
N HIS A 108 -1.06 -26.44 5.73
CA HIS A 108 -1.70 -25.15 5.98
C HIS A 108 -2.40 -24.59 4.73
N LEU A 109 -2.05 -25.08 3.52
CA LEU A 109 -2.66 -24.62 2.28
C LEU A 109 -4.14 -25.06 2.14
N ALA A 110 -4.55 -26.08 2.89
CA ALA A 110 -5.92 -26.57 2.92
C ALA A 110 -6.85 -25.75 3.84
N ASP A 111 -6.37 -24.66 4.46
CA ASP A 111 -7.18 -23.82 5.33
C ASP A 111 -8.38 -23.24 4.58
N LYS A 112 -9.59 -23.59 5.07
CA LYS A 112 -10.83 -23.25 4.37
C LYS A 112 -11.10 -21.75 4.35
N GLN A 113 -10.88 -21.06 5.48
CA GLN A 113 -11.16 -19.63 5.60
C GLN A 113 -10.27 -18.80 4.65
N CYS A 114 -8.97 -19.10 4.61
CA CYS A 114 -8.04 -18.43 3.73
C CYS A 114 -8.35 -18.67 2.24
N ASN A 115 -8.77 -19.90 1.87
CA ASN A 115 -9.17 -20.23 0.51
C ASN A 115 -10.49 -19.54 0.13
N ASP A 116 -11.48 -19.50 1.02
CA ASP A 116 -12.75 -18.79 0.81
C ASP A 116 -12.51 -17.29 0.57
N LEU A 117 -11.58 -16.67 1.34
CA LEU A 117 -11.17 -15.28 1.14
C LEU A 117 -10.52 -15.07 -0.23
N CYS A 118 -9.57 -15.93 -0.64
CA CYS A 118 -8.95 -15.82 -1.96
C CYS A 118 -9.99 -15.88 -3.06
N LYS A 119 -10.93 -16.81 -2.98
CA LYS A 119 -12.02 -16.93 -3.96
C LYS A 119 -12.89 -15.68 -3.97
N ALA A 120 -13.32 -15.18 -2.82
CA ALA A 120 -14.12 -13.96 -2.73
C ALA A 120 -13.40 -12.75 -3.32
N PHE A 121 -12.09 -12.61 -3.09
CA PHE A 121 -11.27 -11.51 -3.62
C PHE A 121 -11.02 -11.65 -5.13
N GLU A 122 -10.90 -12.87 -5.64
CA GLU A 122 -10.78 -13.11 -7.07
C GLU A 122 -12.08 -12.80 -7.80
N ASP A 123 -13.22 -13.25 -7.25
CA ASP A 123 -14.57 -13.08 -7.84
C ASP A 123 -15.11 -11.65 -7.65
N GLY A 124 -14.70 -10.98 -6.57
CA GLY A 124 -15.19 -9.65 -6.14
C GLY A 124 -14.47 -8.47 -6.77
N GLY A 125 -13.75 -8.65 -7.88
CA GLY A 125 -13.17 -7.53 -8.63
C GLY A 125 -14.27 -6.58 -9.11
N ALA A 126 -14.10 -5.27 -8.85
CA ALA A 126 -15.10 -4.25 -9.17
C ALA A 126 -15.33 -4.07 -10.66
N ALA A 127 -16.58 -4.00 -11.09
CA ALA A 127 -16.90 -3.44 -12.40
C ALA A 127 -16.54 -1.94 -12.40
N ALA A 128 -15.66 -1.50 -13.30
CA ALA A 128 -15.27 -0.10 -13.38
C ALA A 128 -16.44 0.74 -13.92
N ASP A 129 -16.84 1.78 -13.19
CA ASP A 129 -17.67 2.83 -13.73
C ASP A 129 -16.80 3.78 -14.57
N ASP A 130 -17.22 4.02 -15.83
CA ASP A 130 -16.48 4.84 -16.80
C ASP A 130 -16.22 6.30 -16.35
N THR A 131 -16.81 6.72 -15.23
CA THR A 131 -16.72 8.10 -14.72
C THR A 131 -15.66 8.30 -13.63
N GLN A 132 -15.02 7.23 -13.12
CA GLN A 132 -14.09 7.34 -11.98
C GLN A 132 -12.64 7.09 -12.38
N SER A 133 -11.79 8.08 -12.14
CA SER A 133 -10.33 8.01 -12.26
C SER A 133 -9.69 7.31 -11.05
N GLY A 134 -10.16 6.12 -10.70
CA GLY A 134 -9.49 5.29 -9.70
C GLY A 134 -8.18 4.74 -10.27
N SER A 135 -7.10 4.81 -9.49
CA SER A 135 -5.77 4.34 -9.90
C SER A 135 -5.60 2.81 -9.86
N GLY A 136 -6.67 2.08 -9.55
CA GLY A 136 -6.69 0.62 -9.57
C GLY A 136 -6.41 0.07 -10.97
N MET A 137 -5.51 -0.90 -11.11
CA MET A 137 -5.22 -1.51 -12.39
C MET A 137 -6.45 -2.30 -12.86
N ARG A 138 -7.01 -1.88 -13.99
CA ARG A 138 -8.20 -2.46 -14.59
C ARG A 138 -7.84 -3.68 -15.43
N ARG A 139 -8.62 -4.75 -15.33
CA ARG A 139 -8.59 -5.91 -16.22
C ARG A 139 -9.86 -5.93 -17.07
N LEU A 140 -9.70 -6.30 -18.33
CA LEU A 140 -10.85 -6.55 -19.21
C LEU A 140 -11.37 -7.96 -18.94
N ASN A 141 -12.61 -8.08 -18.49
CA ASN A 141 -13.26 -9.39 -18.49
C ASN A 141 -13.63 -9.76 -19.92
N GLN A 142 -12.86 -10.66 -20.51
CA GLN A 142 -13.04 -11.07 -21.93
C GLN A 142 -14.41 -11.69 -22.21
N ALA A 143 -15.09 -12.23 -21.20
CA ALA A 143 -16.40 -12.85 -21.35
C ALA A 143 -17.56 -11.82 -21.35
N GLU A 144 -17.39 -10.69 -20.62
CA GLU A 144 -18.45 -9.69 -20.44
C GLU A 144 -18.13 -8.32 -21.05
N GLY A 145 -16.89 -8.10 -21.51
CA GLY A 145 -16.44 -6.82 -22.06
C GLY A 145 -16.37 -5.66 -21.06
N LYS A 146 -16.41 -5.96 -19.74
CA LYS A 146 -16.34 -4.97 -18.67
C LYS A 146 -14.96 -4.89 -18.07
N GLU A 147 -14.48 -3.69 -17.84
CA GLU A 147 -13.29 -3.44 -17.03
C GLU A 147 -13.62 -3.59 -15.54
N TYR A 148 -12.72 -4.19 -14.77
CA TYR A 148 -12.85 -4.31 -13.32
C TYR A 148 -11.50 -4.05 -12.62
N VAL A 149 -11.56 -3.61 -11.36
CA VAL A 149 -10.38 -3.41 -10.53
C VAL A 149 -9.91 -4.75 -9.99
N GLN A 150 -8.69 -5.13 -10.32
CA GLN A 150 -8.11 -6.39 -9.86
C GLN A 150 -7.68 -6.29 -8.39
N ASN A 151 -8.10 -7.28 -7.59
CA ASN A 151 -7.63 -7.45 -6.21
C ASN A 151 -6.32 -8.24 -6.16
N GLY A 152 -5.63 -8.22 -5.01
CA GLY A 152 -4.32 -8.84 -4.89
C GLY A 152 -4.02 -9.46 -3.54
N VAL A 153 -2.85 -10.10 -3.45
CA VAL A 153 -2.34 -10.73 -2.23
C VAL A 153 -0.90 -10.29 -1.97
N ILE A 154 -0.62 -9.88 -0.74
CA ILE A 154 0.73 -9.60 -0.24
C ILE A 154 1.27 -10.89 0.36
N VAL A 155 2.30 -11.48 -0.25
CA VAL A 155 2.81 -12.81 0.08
C VAL A 155 4.29 -12.79 0.49
N ASN A 156 4.66 -13.68 1.43
CA ASN A 156 6.05 -13.90 1.86
C ASN A 156 6.55 -15.28 1.43
N SER A 157 5.75 -16.34 1.68
CA SER A 157 6.11 -17.73 1.44
C SER A 157 6.10 -18.09 -0.03
N GLU A 158 7.17 -18.68 -0.56
CA GLU A 158 7.20 -19.19 -1.93
C GLU A 158 6.18 -20.33 -2.12
N LEU A 159 6.03 -21.19 -1.11
CA LEU A 159 5.03 -22.27 -1.13
C LEU A 159 3.61 -21.70 -1.35
N LEU A 160 3.29 -20.59 -0.66
CA LEU A 160 1.98 -19.95 -0.82
C LEU A 160 1.87 -19.22 -2.15
N LEU A 161 2.94 -18.59 -2.62
CA LEU A 161 2.98 -17.90 -3.92
C LEU A 161 2.63 -18.88 -5.06
N ASP A 162 3.31 -20.04 -5.12
CA ASP A 162 3.07 -21.07 -6.13
C ASP A 162 1.61 -21.55 -6.07
N TYR A 163 1.11 -21.81 -4.84
CA TYR A 163 -0.28 -22.23 -4.62
C TYR A 163 -1.30 -21.20 -5.12
N LEU A 164 -1.09 -19.92 -4.80
CA LEU A 164 -2.00 -18.84 -5.21
C LEU A 164 -2.01 -18.63 -6.71
N GLN A 165 -0.85 -18.72 -7.36
CA GLN A 165 -0.77 -18.59 -8.83
C GLN A 165 -1.49 -19.73 -9.56
N GLU A 166 -1.43 -20.95 -9.02
CA GLU A 166 -2.10 -22.11 -9.59
C GLU A 166 -3.62 -22.08 -9.37
N ASN A 167 -4.08 -21.68 -8.17
CA ASN A 167 -5.50 -21.82 -7.78
C ASN A 167 -6.30 -20.52 -7.89
N TYR A 168 -5.65 -19.34 -7.86
CA TYR A 168 -6.29 -18.01 -7.91
C TYR A 168 -5.55 -17.05 -8.86
N PRO A 169 -5.45 -17.41 -10.16
CA PRO A 169 -4.69 -16.63 -11.15
C PRO A 169 -5.28 -15.24 -11.44
N GLY A 170 -6.51 -15.00 -11.03
CA GLY A 170 -7.16 -13.70 -11.12
C GLY A 170 -6.59 -12.66 -10.16
N LEU A 171 -5.94 -13.08 -9.07
CA LEU A 171 -5.31 -12.20 -8.10
C LEU A 171 -3.90 -11.79 -8.55
N TYR A 172 -3.50 -10.54 -8.30
CA TYR A 172 -2.09 -10.17 -8.47
C TYR A 172 -1.31 -10.32 -7.18
N MET A 173 0.01 -10.57 -7.31
CA MET A 173 0.89 -10.83 -6.19
C MET A 173 1.75 -9.61 -5.86
N VAL A 174 1.98 -9.39 -4.55
CA VAL A 174 2.87 -8.36 -4.01
C VAL A 174 3.89 -9.02 -3.10
N SER A 175 5.18 -8.81 -3.38
CA SER A 175 6.24 -9.30 -2.48
C SER A 175 6.27 -8.52 -1.19
N SER A 176 6.17 -9.22 -0.06
CA SER A 176 6.01 -8.62 1.26
C SER A 176 7.30 -8.04 1.81
N THR A 177 7.23 -6.88 2.47
CA THR A 177 8.34 -6.32 3.27
C THR A 177 8.77 -7.25 4.42
N THR A 178 7.92 -8.21 4.82
CA THR A 178 8.26 -9.19 5.87
C THR A 178 9.35 -10.19 5.44
N LYS A 179 9.68 -10.26 4.14
CA LYS A 179 10.89 -10.95 3.65
C LYS A 179 12.17 -10.32 4.18
N VAL A 180 12.13 -9.03 4.57
CA VAL A 180 13.26 -8.27 5.13
C VAL A 180 14.48 -8.30 4.21
N ILE A 181 14.26 -7.99 2.93
CA ILE A 181 15.32 -7.92 1.92
C ILE A 181 16.08 -6.61 2.11
N THR A 182 17.24 -6.67 2.75
CA THR A 182 18.12 -5.52 3.02
C THR A 182 19.31 -5.42 2.08
N ASP A 183 19.61 -6.50 1.36
CA ASP A 183 20.60 -6.52 0.30
C ASP A 183 20.00 -6.00 -1.00
N PHE A 184 20.71 -5.09 -1.67
CA PHE A 184 20.19 -4.40 -2.83
C PHE A 184 20.16 -5.28 -4.10
N ASP A 185 21.09 -6.22 -4.21
CA ASP A 185 21.14 -7.11 -5.36
C ASP A 185 20.03 -8.17 -5.26
N LEU A 186 19.74 -8.64 -4.04
CA LEU A 186 18.56 -9.46 -3.78
C LEU A 186 17.26 -8.70 -4.03
N PHE A 187 17.21 -7.40 -3.71
CA PHE A 187 16.06 -6.56 -4.03
C PHE A 187 15.85 -6.41 -5.54
N LEU A 188 16.91 -6.19 -6.30
CA LEU A 188 16.84 -6.16 -7.77
C LEU A 188 16.37 -7.50 -8.34
N ALA A 189 16.88 -8.60 -7.84
CA ALA A 189 16.44 -9.93 -8.26
C ALA A 189 14.95 -10.16 -7.99
N GLU A 190 14.43 -9.68 -6.86
CA GLU A 190 13.01 -9.77 -6.54
C GLU A 190 12.14 -8.87 -7.46
N LEU A 191 12.64 -7.68 -7.86
CA LEU A 191 11.97 -6.79 -8.81
C LEU A 191 11.89 -7.38 -10.23
N ASP A 192 12.87 -8.16 -10.62
CA ASP A 192 12.93 -8.77 -11.95
C ASP A 192 12.02 -10.00 -12.09
N ARG A 193 11.46 -10.50 -11.00
CA ARG A 193 10.48 -11.59 -11.01
C ARG A 193 9.16 -11.11 -11.61
N ASP A 194 8.66 -11.80 -12.63
CA ASP A 194 7.41 -11.43 -13.32
C ASP A 194 6.14 -11.79 -12.51
N GLU A 195 6.27 -12.64 -11.51
CA GLU A 195 5.17 -13.04 -10.61
C GLU A 195 4.63 -11.87 -9.77
N PHE A 196 5.47 -10.89 -9.47
CA PHE A 196 5.07 -9.77 -8.63
C PHE A 196 4.70 -8.54 -9.45
N ARG A 197 3.53 -7.98 -9.15
CA ARG A 197 3.14 -6.65 -9.61
C ARG A 197 3.89 -5.56 -8.83
N TYR A 198 4.00 -5.72 -7.51
CA TYR A 198 4.72 -4.81 -6.64
C TYR A 198 5.68 -5.59 -5.73
N VAL A 199 6.77 -4.93 -5.37
CA VAL A 199 7.76 -5.43 -4.41
C VAL A 199 7.96 -4.37 -3.35
N VAL A 200 7.73 -4.73 -2.09
CA VAL A 200 7.91 -3.83 -0.94
C VAL A 200 9.30 -4.06 -0.34
N PRO A 201 10.28 -3.19 -0.59
CA PRO A 201 11.62 -3.34 -0.02
C PRO A 201 11.60 -3.19 1.50
N ASP A 202 12.69 -3.58 2.14
CA ASP A 202 12.91 -3.16 3.51
C ASP A 202 13.14 -1.63 3.56
N PHE A 203 12.51 -0.95 4.52
CA PHE A 203 12.51 0.51 4.64
C PHE A 203 13.93 1.11 4.76
N ARG A 204 14.94 0.32 5.14
CA ARG A 204 16.34 0.74 5.19
C ARG A 204 16.93 1.04 3.82
N LEU A 205 16.31 0.54 2.74
CA LEU A 205 16.69 0.82 1.36
C LEU A 205 16.05 2.10 0.79
N ASN A 206 15.08 2.68 1.50
CA ASN A 206 14.27 3.80 1.00
C ASN A 206 15.11 4.98 0.49
N LYS A 207 16.20 5.33 1.16
CA LYS A 207 17.03 6.52 0.84
C LYS A 207 18.29 6.19 0.02
N ALA A 208 18.40 5.00 -0.57
CA ALA A 208 19.53 4.61 -1.40
C ALA A 208 19.46 5.24 -2.82
N PHE A 209 19.32 6.56 -2.89
CA PHE A 209 19.00 7.30 -4.12
C PHE A 209 20.00 7.08 -5.25
N ASP A 210 21.30 6.94 -4.94
CA ASP A 210 22.35 6.65 -5.93
C ASP A 210 22.07 5.38 -6.71
N ARG A 211 21.52 4.36 -6.04
CA ARG A 211 21.16 3.07 -6.63
C ARG A 211 19.75 3.10 -7.24
N LEU A 212 18.78 3.67 -6.54
CA LEU A 212 17.38 3.77 -6.98
C LEU A 212 17.25 4.56 -8.30
N GLY A 213 18.07 5.59 -8.48
CA GLY A 213 18.10 6.40 -9.71
C GLY A 213 18.44 5.59 -10.97
N ALA A 214 19.20 4.51 -10.83
CA ALA A 214 19.62 3.64 -11.92
C ALA A 214 18.56 2.63 -12.39
N PHE A 215 17.42 2.49 -11.68
CA PHE A 215 16.36 1.55 -12.03
C PHE A 215 15.73 1.88 -13.39
N THR A 216 15.39 0.84 -14.14
CA THR A 216 14.51 0.96 -15.31
C THR A 216 13.11 1.41 -14.90
N GLN A 217 12.33 1.97 -15.82
CA GLN A 217 10.95 2.37 -15.50
C GLN A 217 10.11 1.16 -15.06
N LYS A 218 10.26 0.00 -15.72
CA LYS A 218 9.60 -1.27 -15.32
C LYS A 218 9.88 -1.62 -13.85
N GLN A 219 11.12 -1.45 -13.38
CA GLN A 219 11.47 -1.69 -11.97
C GLN A 219 10.87 -0.63 -11.05
N LYS A 220 10.94 0.64 -11.44
CA LYS A 220 10.36 1.75 -10.66
C LYS A 220 8.85 1.60 -10.47
N ASP A 221 8.13 1.16 -11.49
CA ASP A 221 6.68 0.92 -11.44
C ASP A 221 6.31 -0.21 -10.46
N LYS A 222 7.24 -1.15 -10.22
CA LYS A 222 7.04 -2.25 -9.27
C LYS A 222 7.40 -1.91 -7.82
N VAL A 223 8.24 -0.90 -7.57
CA VAL A 223 8.65 -0.58 -6.19
C VAL A 223 7.50 0.06 -5.43
N GLU A 224 7.13 -0.52 -4.28
CA GLU A 224 6.16 0.03 -3.33
C GLU A 224 6.87 0.35 -2.01
N PHE A 225 7.21 1.62 -1.80
CA PHE A 225 7.99 2.06 -0.64
C PHE A 225 7.16 2.12 0.64
N LEU A 226 7.64 1.49 1.72
CA LEU A 226 7.06 1.63 3.06
C LEU A 226 7.50 2.97 3.68
N CYS A 227 6.58 3.95 3.79
CA CYS A 227 6.91 5.33 4.09
C CYS A 227 7.22 5.60 5.56
N ASN A 228 6.48 4.98 6.49
CA ASN A 228 6.37 5.37 7.89
C ASN A 228 6.65 4.22 8.86
N GLU A 229 7.62 3.36 8.55
CA GLU A 229 8.01 2.27 9.44
C GLU A 229 8.48 2.77 10.81
N CYS A 230 7.97 2.14 11.86
CA CYS A 230 8.30 2.47 13.25
C CYS A 230 9.43 1.61 13.84
N CYS A 231 9.83 0.54 13.17
CA CYS A 231 10.92 -0.32 13.61
C CYS A 231 12.24 0.46 13.64
N SER A 232 13.08 0.18 14.63
CA SER A 232 14.40 0.83 14.70
C SER A 232 15.21 0.57 13.42
N PHE A 233 15.81 1.61 12.86
CA PHE A 233 16.61 1.52 11.65
C PHE A 233 17.79 0.55 11.79
N SER A 234 18.38 0.47 13.00
CA SER A 234 19.49 -0.43 13.32
C SER A 234 19.06 -1.84 13.76
N CYS A 235 17.74 -2.14 13.77
CA CYS A 235 17.25 -3.44 14.23
C CYS A 235 17.75 -4.59 13.35
N GLN A 236 18.42 -5.58 13.97
CA GLN A 236 18.87 -6.79 13.28
C GLN A 236 17.85 -7.94 13.39
N ASP A 237 16.86 -7.82 14.29
CA ASP A 237 15.92 -8.89 14.65
C ASP A 237 14.58 -8.80 13.89
N ARG A 238 14.46 -7.87 12.92
CA ARG A 238 13.18 -7.62 12.23
C ARG A 238 12.60 -8.89 11.59
N LYS A 239 13.44 -9.73 11.00
CA LYS A 239 13.00 -10.99 10.41
C LYS A 239 12.47 -11.94 11.49
N ALA A 240 13.18 -12.10 12.60
CA ALA A 240 12.74 -12.92 13.73
C ALA A 240 11.41 -12.42 14.33
N CYS A 241 11.20 -11.09 14.38
CA CYS A 241 9.90 -10.52 14.77
C CYS A 241 8.76 -10.99 13.85
N TYR A 242 8.94 -10.98 12.54
CA TYR A 242 7.90 -11.43 11.59
C TYR A 242 7.70 -12.95 11.61
N GLU A 243 8.78 -13.72 11.81
CA GLU A 243 8.67 -15.17 12.02
C GLU A 243 7.88 -15.49 13.30
N ASP A 244 8.05 -14.70 14.36
CA ASP A 244 7.30 -14.87 15.61
C ASP A 244 5.81 -14.53 15.43
N VAL A 245 5.49 -13.47 14.69
CA VAL A 245 4.09 -13.16 14.30
C VAL A 245 3.49 -14.28 13.46
N SER A 246 4.25 -14.83 12.51
CA SER A 246 3.84 -15.99 11.71
C SER A 246 3.56 -17.22 12.57
N ARG A 247 4.40 -17.45 13.56
CA ARG A 247 4.26 -18.54 14.55
C ARG A 247 2.98 -18.41 15.37
N MET A 248 2.71 -17.18 15.85
CA MET A 248 1.47 -16.90 16.59
C MET A 248 0.22 -17.10 15.73
N ALA A 249 0.25 -16.75 14.46
CA ALA A 249 -0.85 -17.00 13.52
C ALA A 249 -1.11 -18.49 13.29
N LEU A 250 -0.09 -19.35 13.49
CA LEU A 250 -0.22 -20.82 13.48
C LEU A 250 -0.68 -21.40 14.84
N GLY A 251 -1.08 -20.57 15.81
CA GLY A 251 -1.50 -20.99 17.13
C GLY A 251 -0.36 -21.40 18.09
N GLU A 252 0.89 -21.13 17.70
CA GLU A 252 2.05 -21.40 18.54
C GLU A 252 2.31 -20.24 19.51
N LYS A 253 3.12 -20.49 20.55
CA LYS A 253 3.50 -19.44 21.52
C LYS A 253 4.57 -18.53 20.93
N SER A 254 4.45 -17.23 21.23
CA SER A 254 5.52 -16.27 20.97
C SER A 254 6.80 -16.67 21.72
N ILE A 255 7.93 -16.60 21.02
CA ILE A 255 9.27 -16.89 21.54
C ILE A 255 10.22 -15.69 21.39
N HIS A 256 9.80 -14.66 20.66
CA HIS A 256 10.62 -13.48 20.38
C HIS A 256 10.20 -12.31 21.26
N ARG A 257 11.18 -11.56 21.76
CA ARG A 257 10.96 -10.29 22.44
C ARG A 257 11.75 -9.20 21.73
N CYS A 258 11.05 -8.14 21.32
CA CYS A 258 11.70 -6.99 20.70
C CYS A 258 12.73 -6.35 21.64
N THR A 259 13.97 -6.23 21.17
CA THR A 259 15.10 -5.65 21.89
C THR A 259 15.32 -4.18 21.54
N SER A 260 14.49 -3.61 20.67
CA SER A 260 14.62 -2.20 20.26
C SER A 260 14.50 -1.25 21.47
N PRO A 261 15.35 -0.23 21.58
CA PRO A 261 15.28 0.76 22.66
C PRO A 261 13.91 1.44 22.80
N ASN A 262 13.17 1.53 21.72
CA ASN A 262 11.88 2.19 21.64
C ASN A 262 10.67 1.23 21.81
N ALA A 263 10.91 -0.07 21.97
CA ALA A 263 9.84 -1.07 22.03
C ALA A 263 8.82 -0.81 23.15
N ALA A 264 9.26 -0.37 24.32
CA ALA A 264 8.40 -0.08 25.46
C ALA A 264 7.56 1.21 25.32
N GLY A 265 7.95 2.12 24.43
CA GLY A 265 7.30 3.43 24.27
C GLY A 265 6.11 3.46 23.32
N GLY A 266 5.78 2.33 22.69
CA GLY A 266 4.74 2.21 21.67
C GLY A 266 5.04 3.00 20.39
N TYR A 267 4.18 2.86 19.40
CA TYR A 267 4.25 3.63 18.17
C TYR A 267 3.77 5.08 18.41
N ARG A 268 4.48 6.03 17.81
CA ARG A 268 4.06 7.43 17.74
C ARG A 268 4.40 8.00 16.36
N PHE A 269 3.53 8.83 15.82
CA PHE A 269 3.75 9.48 14.52
C PHE A 269 5.08 10.24 14.46
N SER A 270 5.40 11.02 15.50
CA SER A 270 6.67 11.75 15.59
C SER A 270 7.89 10.83 15.55
N LYS A 271 7.83 9.66 16.15
CA LYS A 271 8.93 8.67 16.10
C LYS A 271 9.13 8.06 14.72
N ALA A 272 8.05 7.87 13.94
CA ALA A 272 8.18 7.45 12.56
C ALA A 272 8.91 8.51 11.72
N MET A 273 8.61 9.79 11.94
CA MET A 273 9.27 10.90 11.24
C MET A 273 10.77 11.03 11.59
N GLU A 274 11.19 10.59 12.78
CA GLU A 274 12.59 10.57 13.18
C GLU A 274 13.39 9.40 12.58
N ASN A 275 12.70 8.41 11.97
CA ASN A 275 13.35 7.26 11.37
C ASN A 275 14.13 7.66 10.11
N PRO A 276 15.42 7.28 9.97
CA PRO A 276 16.20 7.60 8.77
C PRO A 276 15.57 7.08 7.46
N GLY A 277 14.78 6.00 7.52
CA GLY A 277 14.05 5.45 6.38
C GLY A 277 12.69 6.11 6.11
N PHE A 278 12.26 7.09 6.92
CA PHE A 278 10.99 7.78 6.72
C PHE A 278 10.96 8.53 5.40
N ILE A 279 9.85 8.39 4.67
CA ILE A 279 9.59 9.11 3.43
C ILE A 279 8.49 10.14 3.70
N GLY A 280 8.86 11.42 3.74
CA GLY A 280 7.91 12.52 3.93
C GLY A 280 7.28 12.97 2.61
N ILE A 281 6.29 13.86 2.72
CA ILE A 281 5.59 14.44 1.55
C ILE A 281 6.58 15.16 0.62
N ASP A 282 7.51 15.91 1.18
CA ASP A 282 8.51 16.65 0.41
C ASP A 282 9.46 15.71 -0.33
N ASP A 283 9.83 14.57 0.28
CA ASP A 283 10.60 13.53 -0.41
C ASP A 283 9.81 12.97 -1.60
N ILE A 284 8.54 12.61 -1.37
CA ILE A 284 7.68 12.07 -2.43
C ILE A 284 7.61 13.04 -3.59
N LYS A 285 7.20 14.27 -3.34
CA LYS A 285 6.96 15.29 -4.35
C LYS A 285 8.23 15.72 -5.09
N ASN A 286 9.34 15.90 -4.34
CA ASN A 286 10.54 16.53 -4.89
C ASN A 286 11.62 15.54 -5.31
N ILE A 287 11.55 14.27 -4.89
CA ILE A 287 12.58 13.26 -5.19
C ILE A 287 11.97 12.05 -5.88
N TYR A 288 11.02 11.34 -5.22
CA TYR A 288 10.55 10.05 -5.76
C TYR A 288 9.74 10.19 -7.05
N LEU A 289 8.74 11.11 -7.09
CA LEU A 289 7.95 11.35 -8.30
C LEU A 289 8.84 11.83 -9.48
N PRO A 290 9.75 12.80 -9.30
CA PRO A 290 10.69 13.19 -10.36
C PRO A 290 11.62 12.06 -10.82
N LEU A 291 11.98 11.11 -9.94
CA LEU A 291 12.73 9.91 -10.30
C LEU A 291 11.89 8.87 -11.05
N GLY A 292 10.56 9.01 -11.08
CA GLY A 292 9.62 8.11 -11.76
C GLY A 292 9.06 7.00 -10.87
N PHE A 293 9.17 7.10 -9.53
CA PHE A 293 8.50 6.20 -8.59
C PHE A 293 7.11 6.74 -8.24
N SER A 294 6.13 5.85 -8.08
CA SER A 294 4.74 6.26 -7.86
C SER A 294 4.00 5.48 -6.76
N ASN A 295 4.54 4.39 -6.21
CA ASN A 295 3.81 3.57 -5.25
C ASN A 295 4.38 3.72 -3.82
N PHE A 296 3.50 4.09 -2.88
CA PHE A 296 3.86 4.42 -1.51
C PHE A 296 2.91 3.71 -0.53
N LYS A 297 3.48 2.89 0.35
CA LYS A 297 2.76 2.12 1.35
C LYS A 297 2.77 2.83 2.68
N ILE A 298 1.58 3.01 3.26
CA ILE A 298 1.42 3.53 4.62
C ILE A 298 1.25 2.35 5.57
N GLU A 299 2.08 2.23 6.59
CA GLU A 299 1.89 1.30 7.69
C GLU A 299 0.90 1.88 8.71
N GLY A 300 0.11 1.04 9.36
CA GLY A 300 -0.86 1.50 10.35
C GLY A 300 -1.60 0.37 11.06
N ARG A 301 -1.42 -0.87 10.61
CA ARG A 301 -2.09 -2.02 11.23
C ARG A 301 -1.72 -2.17 12.69
N SER A 302 -2.69 -2.48 13.54
CA SER A 302 -2.59 -2.54 15.02
C SER A 302 -2.22 -1.23 15.72
N LEU A 303 -2.26 -0.08 15.02
CA LEU A 303 -1.96 1.23 15.62
C LEU A 303 -3.21 1.99 16.08
N GLY A 304 -4.39 1.55 15.62
CA GLY A 304 -5.67 2.22 15.84
C GLY A 304 -6.02 3.26 14.78
N SER A 305 -7.31 3.43 14.55
CA SER A 305 -7.87 4.30 13.51
C SER A 305 -7.42 5.76 13.64
N ALA A 306 -7.28 6.27 14.85
CA ALA A 306 -6.85 7.66 15.10
C ALA A 306 -5.44 7.94 14.54
N ILE A 307 -4.47 7.02 14.71
CA ILE A 307 -3.13 7.18 14.16
C ILE A 307 -3.13 7.03 12.65
N VAL A 308 -3.93 6.11 12.12
CA VAL A 308 -4.08 5.96 10.66
C VAL A 308 -4.68 7.22 10.06
N LEU A 309 -5.71 7.80 10.68
CA LEU A 309 -6.26 9.09 10.25
C LEU A 309 -5.19 10.19 10.19
N GLU A 310 -4.32 10.31 11.20
CA GLU A 310 -3.24 11.30 11.18
C GLU A 310 -2.26 11.07 10.00
N PHE A 311 -1.99 9.81 9.60
CA PHE A 311 -1.23 9.54 8.39
C PHE A 311 -1.96 9.93 7.12
N LEU A 312 -3.27 9.64 7.01
CA LEU A 312 -4.07 10.07 5.86
C LEU A 312 -4.09 11.60 5.73
N LEU A 313 -4.25 12.30 6.85
CA LEU A 313 -4.17 13.76 6.90
C LEU A 313 -2.80 14.26 6.46
N TYR A 314 -1.73 13.65 6.97
CA TYR A 314 -0.37 14.05 6.63
C TYR A 314 -0.05 13.82 5.15
N TYR A 315 -0.30 12.62 4.62
CA TYR A 315 0.15 12.26 3.27
C TYR A 315 -0.76 12.75 2.15
N MET A 316 -2.06 12.87 2.41
CA MET A 316 -3.05 13.08 1.34
C MET A 316 -3.75 14.43 1.42
N THR A 317 -3.91 15.03 2.61
CA THR A 317 -4.73 16.22 2.81
C THR A 317 -3.88 17.50 2.78
N LYS A 318 -4.33 18.51 2.03
CA LYS A 318 -3.71 19.83 2.02
C LYS A 318 -3.76 20.45 3.42
N PRO A 319 -2.69 21.14 3.89
CA PRO A 319 -2.59 21.62 5.26
C PRO A 319 -3.77 22.48 5.72
N GLU A 320 -4.30 23.32 4.85
CA GLU A 320 -5.45 24.21 5.12
C GLU A 320 -6.77 23.47 5.36
N TYR A 321 -6.89 22.22 4.93
CA TYR A 321 -8.08 21.40 5.09
C TYR A 321 -7.95 20.29 6.17
N GLN A 322 -6.76 20.08 6.74
CA GLN A 322 -6.55 18.98 7.70
C GLN A 322 -7.48 19.06 8.92
N LEU A 323 -7.71 20.26 9.45
CA LEU A 323 -8.63 20.44 10.57
C LEU A 323 -10.05 20.06 10.15
N ARG A 324 -10.50 20.56 9.00
CA ARG A 324 -11.85 20.29 8.49
C ARG A 324 -12.07 18.80 8.22
N VAL A 325 -11.16 18.13 7.53
CA VAL A 325 -11.25 16.68 7.28
C VAL A 325 -11.29 15.89 8.60
N ARG A 326 -10.51 16.31 9.60
CA ARG A 326 -10.53 15.69 10.93
C ARG A 326 -11.88 15.89 11.62
N GLU A 327 -12.44 17.08 11.58
CA GLU A 327 -13.74 17.39 12.18
C GLU A 327 -14.87 16.59 11.52
N GLU A 328 -14.95 16.51 10.21
CA GLU A 328 -15.96 15.73 9.47
C GLU A 328 -15.89 14.25 9.89
N ILE A 329 -14.68 13.65 9.93
CA ILE A 329 -14.53 12.25 10.32
C ILE A 329 -14.89 12.01 11.78
N TYR A 330 -14.52 12.90 12.72
CA TYR A 330 -14.83 12.72 14.12
C TYR A 330 -16.30 13.00 14.42
N LEU A 331 -16.94 13.94 13.74
CA LEU A 331 -18.35 14.24 13.92
C LEU A 331 -19.21 13.05 13.47
N ASP A 332 -18.94 12.48 12.32
CA ASP A 332 -19.66 11.32 11.80
C ASP A 332 -19.51 10.10 12.74
N ASN A 333 -18.28 9.83 13.22
CA ASN A 333 -18.07 8.74 14.17
C ASN A 333 -18.67 8.99 15.57
N THR A 334 -18.94 10.24 15.94
CA THR A 334 -19.51 10.56 17.27
C THR A 334 -21.03 10.64 17.24
N LEU A 335 -21.63 10.98 16.12
CA LEU A 335 -23.09 11.02 15.97
C LEU A 335 -23.73 9.64 16.08
N ASP A 336 -23.00 8.58 15.73
CA ASP A 336 -23.47 7.20 15.91
C ASP A 336 -23.37 6.70 17.37
N LEU A 337 -22.80 7.49 18.28
CA LEU A 337 -22.70 7.18 19.72
C LEU A 337 -23.82 7.78 20.58
N PHE A 338 -24.72 8.59 20.01
CA PHE A 338 -25.86 9.24 20.64
C PHE A 338 -27.17 8.89 19.93
#